data_b5d1c6b00b47a7eda1d1b41c169bdeb6
#
_entry.id   b5d1c6b00b47a7eda1d1b41c169bdeb6
#
_cell.length_a   1.000
_cell.length_b   1.000
_cell.length_c   1.000
_cell.angle_alpha   90.00
_cell.angle_beta   90.00
_cell.angle_gamma   90.00
#
_symmetry.space_group_name_H-M   'P 1'
#
loop_
_entity.id
_entity.type
_entity.pdbx_description
1 polymer ?
#
loop_
_entity_poly.entity_id
_entity_poly.type
_entity_poly.pdbx_seq_one_letter_code
_entity_poly.pdbx_strand_id
1 'polypeptide(L)'
;MVGKRVRQAREAAGYTQERLAEILDISSQFISGIERGTVGLSVPVLVDLCDVLQVSCDFILLGQIEETDATGIVSRLKRLPEIHVKNAEDMLDRYLEGIAIAKKEPQPN
;
A
#
# COMPACT_ATOMS: atom_id res chain seq x y z
N MET A 1 -7.03 -3.23 -10.24
CA MET A 1 -5.64 -3.73 -10.27
C MET A 1 -4.75 -2.84 -9.44
N VAL A 2 -3.84 -3.47 -8.72
CA VAL A 2 -2.92 -2.76 -7.83
C VAL A 2 -2.08 -1.72 -8.57
N GLY A 3 -1.46 -2.11 -9.68
CA GLY A 3 -0.59 -1.21 -10.45
C GLY A 3 -1.31 0.04 -10.95
N LYS A 4 -2.54 -0.11 -11.37
CA LYS A 4 -3.36 1.03 -11.84
C LYS A 4 -3.65 2.00 -10.69
N ARG A 5 -3.91 1.48 -9.51
CA ARG A 5 -4.15 2.31 -8.32
C ARG A 5 -2.89 3.02 -7.86
N VAL A 6 -1.72 2.37 -7.96
CA VAL A 6 -0.44 3.03 -7.68
C VAL A 6 -0.24 4.20 -8.63
N ARG A 7 -0.50 4.00 -9.92
CA ARG A 7 -0.39 5.06 -10.90
C ARG A 7 -1.35 6.21 -10.61
N GLN A 8 -2.60 5.91 -10.29
CA GLN A 8 -3.58 6.92 -9.94
C GLN A 8 -3.13 7.75 -8.74
N ALA A 9 -2.64 7.09 -7.70
CA ALA A 9 -2.17 7.77 -6.50
C ALA A 9 -0.95 8.64 -6.80
N ARG A 10 -0.02 8.13 -7.61
CA ARG A 10 1.16 8.88 -8.02
C ARG A 10 0.77 10.15 -8.79
N GLU A 11 -0.09 10.00 -9.78
CA GLU A 11 -0.53 11.14 -10.59
C GLU A 11 -1.31 12.15 -9.76
N ALA A 12 -2.16 11.69 -8.86
CA ALA A 12 -2.91 12.57 -7.96
C ALA A 12 -1.98 13.35 -7.02
N ALA A 13 -0.87 12.75 -6.62
CA ALA A 13 0.13 13.42 -5.79
C ALA A 13 1.06 14.36 -6.58
N GLY A 14 0.97 14.33 -7.91
CA GLY A 14 1.77 15.20 -8.77
C GLY A 14 3.18 14.71 -9.03
N TYR A 15 3.46 13.43 -8.82
CA TYR A 15 4.79 12.87 -9.05
C TYR A 15 4.90 12.21 -10.43
N THR A 16 6.06 12.40 -11.06
CA THR A 16 6.45 11.57 -12.20
C THR A 16 6.97 10.23 -11.68
N GLN A 17 7.08 9.24 -12.56
CA GLN A 17 7.69 7.95 -12.19
C GLN A 17 9.13 8.15 -11.70
N GLU A 18 9.88 8.99 -12.38
CA GLU A 18 11.27 9.29 -12.04
C GLU A 18 11.38 9.94 -10.66
N ARG A 19 10.52 10.90 -10.38
CA ARG A 19 10.55 11.60 -9.08
C ARG A 19 10.19 10.66 -7.94
N LEU A 20 9.16 9.85 -8.12
CA LEU A 20 8.75 8.89 -7.10
C LEU A 20 9.86 7.86 -6.85
N ALA A 21 10.48 7.36 -7.93
CA ALA A 21 11.58 6.42 -7.83
C ALA A 21 12.76 7.03 -7.06
N GLU A 22 13.07 8.29 -7.32
CA GLU A 22 14.13 9.02 -6.62
C GLU A 22 13.84 9.10 -5.11
N ILE A 23 12.62 9.46 -4.75
CA ILE A 23 12.21 9.58 -3.34
C ILE A 23 12.30 8.23 -2.63
N LEU A 24 11.89 7.16 -3.31
CA LEU A 24 11.87 5.81 -2.75
C LEU A 24 13.21 5.09 -2.86
N ASP A 25 14.20 5.70 -3.52
CA ASP A 25 15.52 5.11 -3.77
C ASP A 25 15.42 3.77 -4.52
N ILE A 26 14.60 3.75 -5.56
CA ILE A 26 14.45 2.61 -6.47
C ILE A 26 14.48 3.12 -7.90
N SER A 27 14.54 2.21 -8.88
CA SER A 27 14.57 2.62 -10.28
C SER A 27 13.20 3.02 -10.81
N SER A 28 13.18 3.91 -11.79
CA SER A 28 11.94 4.28 -12.47
C SER A 28 11.35 3.10 -13.25
N GLN A 29 12.19 2.19 -13.73
CA GLN A 29 11.74 0.96 -14.37
C GLN A 29 10.99 0.07 -13.39
N PHE A 30 11.41 0.06 -12.13
CA PHE A 30 10.71 -0.70 -11.09
C PHE A 30 9.31 -0.12 -10.86
N ILE A 31 9.21 1.20 -10.75
CA ILE A 31 7.90 1.87 -10.63
C ILE A 31 7.02 1.55 -11.83
N SER A 32 7.58 1.68 -13.03
CA SER A 32 6.85 1.36 -14.26
C SER A 32 6.37 -0.09 -14.28
N GLY A 33 7.21 -1.01 -13.83
CA GLY A 33 6.85 -2.43 -13.74
C GLY A 33 5.72 -2.68 -12.77
N ILE A 34 5.74 -2.03 -11.61
CA ILE A 34 4.64 -2.11 -10.63
C ILE A 34 3.34 -1.62 -11.27
N GLU A 35 3.38 -0.47 -11.91
CA GLU A 35 2.18 0.14 -12.50
C GLU A 35 1.61 -0.68 -13.64
N ARG A 36 2.46 -1.39 -14.39
CA ARG A 36 2.02 -2.27 -15.47
C ARG A 36 1.63 -3.67 -14.98
N GLY A 37 1.93 -3.99 -13.74
CA GLY A 37 1.65 -5.30 -13.18
C GLY A 37 2.65 -6.38 -13.57
N THR A 38 3.81 -5.99 -14.09
CA THR A 38 4.86 -6.95 -14.48
C THR A 38 5.84 -7.26 -13.36
N VAL A 39 5.83 -6.44 -12.30
CA VAL A 39 6.69 -6.61 -11.13
C VAL A 39 5.80 -6.66 -9.90
N GLY A 40 6.09 -7.59 -9.01
CA GLY A 40 5.36 -7.72 -7.75
C GLY A 40 5.67 -6.59 -6.79
N LEU A 41 4.71 -6.28 -5.95
CA LEU A 41 4.82 -5.23 -4.94
C LEU A 41 5.18 -5.87 -3.61
N SER A 42 6.39 -5.62 -3.11
CA SER A 42 6.81 -6.12 -1.81
C SER A 42 6.20 -5.28 -0.68
N VAL A 43 6.14 -5.86 0.51
CA VAL A 43 5.58 -5.16 1.68
C VAL A 43 6.34 -3.86 1.99
N PRO A 44 7.68 -3.85 2.07
CA PRO A 44 8.40 -2.61 2.33
C PRO A 44 8.13 -1.53 1.29
N VAL A 45 8.09 -1.89 0.01
CA VAL A 45 7.80 -0.92 -1.05
C VAL A 45 6.36 -0.42 -0.95
N LEU A 46 5.41 -1.31 -0.64
CA LEU A 46 4.02 -0.91 -0.45
C LEU A 46 3.88 0.12 0.67
N VAL A 47 4.52 -0.13 1.81
CA VAL A 47 4.45 0.79 2.95
C VAL A 47 5.05 2.15 2.58
N ASP A 48 6.21 2.14 1.92
CA ASP A 48 6.86 3.38 1.51
C ASP A 48 6.02 4.15 0.48
N LEU A 49 5.42 3.46 -0.47
CA LEU A 49 4.52 4.07 -1.45
C LEU A 49 3.33 4.73 -0.76
N CYS A 50 2.69 4.02 0.14
CA CYS A 50 1.53 4.54 0.86
C CYS A 50 1.89 5.78 1.66
N ASP A 51 3.05 5.76 2.30
CA ASP A 51 3.54 6.88 3.09
C ASP A 51 3.81 8.12 2.22
N VAL A 52 4.56 7.93 1.16
CA VAL A 52 4.92 9.05 0.26
C VAL A 52 3.70 9.59 -0.48
N LEU A 53 2.82 8.73 -0.95
CA LEU A 53 1.65 9.11 -1.71
C LEU A 53 0.46 9.52 -0.83
N GLN A 54 0.57 9.32 0.47
CA GLN A 54 -0.48 9.65 1.44
C GLN A 54 -1.80 8.94 1.15
N VAL A 55 -1.68 7.66 0.83
CA VAL A 55 -2.84 6.80 0.60
C VAL A 55 -2.75 5.58 1.51
N SER A 56 -3.89 4.94 1.76
CA SER A 56 -3.91 3.74 2.58
C SER A 56 -3.47 2.52 1.77
N CYS A 57 -2.93 1.52 2.46
CA CYS A 57 -2.64 0.24 1.83
C CYS A 57 -3.93 -0.42 1.33
N ASP A 58 -5.04 -0.19 2.01
CA ASP A 58 -6.34 -0.68 1.61
C ASP A 58 -6.73 -0.15 0.23
N PHE A 59 -6.50 1.12 -0.04
CA PHE A 59 -6.77 1.70 -1.34
C PHE A 59 -5.92 1.02 -2.42
N ILE A 60 -4.63 0.85 -2.17
CA ILE A 60 -3.72 0.24 -3.14
C ILE A 60 -4.10 -1.22 -3.41
N LEU A 61 -4.37 -1.99 -2.36
CA LEU A 61 -4.61 -3.42 -2.47
C LEU A 61 -6.03 -3.77 -2.95
N LEU A 62 -7.03 -3.05 -2.46
CA LEU A 62 -8.42 -3.43 -2.63
C LEU A 62 -9.24 -2.41 -3.42
N GLY A 63 -8.67 -1.26 -3.67
CA GLY A 63 -9.38 -0.17 -4.32
C GLY A 63 -10.13 0.67 -3.29
N GLN A 64 -11.10 1.45 -3.76
CA GLN A 64 -11.85 2.35 -2.89
C GLN A 64 -12.71 1.55 -1.91
N ILE A 65 -12.49 1.80 -0.64
CA ILE A 65 -13.24 1.14 0.44
C ILE A 65 -14.00 2.23 1.19
N GLU A 66 -15.30 2.01 1.38
CA GLU A 66 -16.11 2.92 2.17
C GLU A 66 -15.73 2.79 3.65
N GLU A 67 -15.79 3.92 4.37
CA GLU A 67 -15.38 3.98 5.78
C GLU A 67 -16.09 2.96 6.66
N THR A 68 -17.30 2.58 6.31
CA THR A 68 -18.11 1.64 7.09
C THR A 68 -17.73 0.19 6.87
N ASP A 69 -16.74 -0.09 6.01
CA ASP A 69 -16.49 -1.44 5.52
C ASP A 69 -15.21 -2.09 6.06
N ALA A 70 -14.80 -1.72 7.26
CA ALA A 70 -13.67 -2.38 7.93
C ALA A 70 -13.89 -3.90 8.06
N THR A 71 -15.14 -4.30 8.34
CA THR A 71 -15.53 -5.72 8.39
C THR A 71 -15.50 -6.38 7.03
N GLY A 72 -15.76 -5.62 5.96
CA GLY A 72 -15.71 -6.13 4.59
C GLY A 72 -14.31 -6.55 4.17
N ILE A 73 -13.29 -5.80 4.59
CA ILE A 73 -11.90 -6.13 4.30
C ILE A 73 -11.55 -7.49 4.90
N VAL A 74 -11.84 -7.67 6.18
CA VAL A 74 -11.56 -8.92 6.89
C VAL A 74 -12.29 -10.08 6.21
N SER A 75 -13.55 -9.89 5.83
CA SER A 75 -14.33 -10.91 5.14
C SER A 75 -13.74 -11.27 3.79
N ARG A 76 -13.25 -10.29 3.05
CA ARG A 76 -12.61 -10.53 1.75
C ARG A 76 -11.30 -11.30 1.91
N LEU A 77 -10.50 -10.97 2.91
CA LEU A 77 -9.26 -11.67 3.19
C LEU A 77 -9.53 -13.13 3.52
N LYS A 78 -10.59 -13.42 4.26
CA LYS A 78 -10.96 -14.78 4.63
C LYS A 78 -11.42 -15.64 3.45
N ARG A 79 -11.76 -15.02 2.33
CA ARG A 79 -12.15 -15.75 1.10
C ARG A 79 -10.97 -16.16 0.23
N LEU A 80 -9.78 -15.65 0.52
CA LEU A 80 -8.59 -16.01 -0.23
C LEU A 80 -8.12 -17.42 0.16
N PRO A 81 -7.39 -18.11 -0.72
CA PRO A 81 -6.72 -19.35 -0.32
C PRO A 81 -5.86 -19.08 0.92
N GLU A 82 -5.77 -20.07 1.78
CA GLU A 82 -5.14 -19.93 3.10
C GLU A 82 -3.78 -19.25 3.08
N ILE A 83 -2.94 -19.62 2.12
CA ILE A 83 -1.60 -19.03 2.02
C ILE A 83 -1.65 -17.54 1.71
N HIS A 84 -2.61 -17.11 0.90
CA HIS A 84 -2.77 -15.69 0.56
C HIS A 84 -3.38 -14.91 1.72
N VAL A 85 -4.27 -15.51 2.48
CA VAL A 85 -4.84 -14.89 3.69
C VAL A 85 -3.73 -14.56 4.68
N LYS A 86 -2.83 -15.52 4.93
CA LYS A 86 -1.73 -15.31 5.85
C LYS A 86 -0.82 -14.17 5.39
N ASN A 87 -0.48 -14.14 4.11
CA ASN A 87 0.35 -13.07 3.56
C ASN A 87 -0.31 -11.70 3.68
N ALA A 88 -1.61 -11.63 3.41
CA ALA A 88 -2.36 -10.40 3.52
C ALA A 88 -2.48 -9.94 4.98
N GLU A 89 -2.69 -10.87 5.91
CA GLU A 89 -2.73 -10.56 7.34
C GLU A 89 -1.39 -10.02 7.83
N ASP A 90 -0.29 -10.62 7.41
CA ASP A 90 1.05 -10.15 7.77
C ASP A 90 1.27 -8.70 7.26
N MET A 91 0.83 -8.41 6.06
CA MET A 91 0.92 -7.06 5.50
C MET A 91 0.11 -6.05 6.32
N LEU A 92 -1.12 -6.42 6.66
CA LEU A 92 -1.99 -5.56 7.47
C LEU A 92 -1.42 -5.35 8.87
N ASP A 93 -0.93 -6.41 9.50
CA ASP A 93 -0.34 -6.33 10.83
C ASP A 93 0.83 -5.36 10.85
N ARG A 94 1.71 -5.43 9.86
CA ARG A 94 2.84 -4.51 9.76
C ARG A 94 2.40 -3.08 9.54
N TYR A 95 1.38 -2.87 8.73
CA TYR A 95 0.83 -1.54 8.49
C TYR A 95 0.24 -0.96 9.77
N LEU A 96 -0.53 -1.77 10.49
CA LEU A 96 -1.15 -1.35 11.75
C LEU A 96 -0.11 -1.08 12.83
N GLU A 97 0.94 -1.88 12.90
CA GLU A 97 2.07 -1.63 13.80
C GLU A 97 2.72 -0.30 13.52
N GLY A 98 2.95 0.01 12.24
CA GLY A 98 3.50 1.29 11.84
C GLY A 98 2.65 2.46 12.26
N ILE A 99 1.33 2.36 12.10
CA ILE A 99 0.39 3.40 12.53
C ILE A 99 0.40 3.53 14.06
N ALA A 100 0.38 2.42 14.77
CA ALA A 100 0.36 2.43 16.24
C ALA A 100 1.62 3.09 16.79
N ILE A 101 2.79 2.78 16.23
CA ILE A 101 4.06 3.40 16.63
C ILE A 101 4.02 4.89 16.34
N ALA A 102 3.60 5.28 15.15
CA ALA A 102 3.51 6.68 14.75
C ALA A 102 2.56 7.48 15.64
N LYS A 103 1.45 6.87 16.04
CA LYS A 103 0.48 7.52 16.94
C LYS A 103 0.98 7.63 18.37
N LYS A 104 1.80 6.67 18.82
CA LYS A 104 2.34 6.69 20.18
C LYS A 104 3.44 7.71 20.33
N GLU A 105 4.28 7.91 19.32
CA GLU A 105 5.40 8.84 19.38
C GLU A 105 4.98 10.28 19.64
N PRO A 106 3.97 10.85 18.96
CA PRO A 106 3.54 12.22 19.24
C PRO A 106 2.73 12.36 20.51
N GLN A 107 2.44 11.30 21.22
CA GLN A 107 1.69 11.31 22.47
C GLN A 107 2.63 10.99 23.62
N PRO A 108 3.19 12.01 24.26
CA PRO A 108 4.17 11.82 25.34
C PRO A 108 3.52 11.39 26.66
N ASN A 109 2.55 10.60 26.61
CA ASN A 109 1.92 10.09 27.83
C ASN A 109 2.05 8.63 27.95
#